data_55ef455baa897d361d66ddb2f7a1cb5a
#
_entry.id   55ef455baa897d361d66ddb2f7a1cb5a
#
_cell.length_a   1.000
_cell.length_b   1.000
_cell.length_c   1.000
_cell.angle_alpha   90.00
_cell.angle_beta   90.00
_cell.angle_gamma   90.00
#
_symmetry.space_group_name_H-M   'P 1'
#
loop_
_entity.id
_entity.type
_entity.pdbx_description
1 polymer ?
#
loop_
_entity_poly.entity_id
_entity_poly.type
_entity_poly.pdbx_seq_one_letter_code
_entity_poly.pdbx_strand_id
1 'polypeptide(L)'
;MAFDYHTMFFDTTAAVTSTATSSAMDFHGPDLAELAYRFVATGTVSGTTPKIVPTLETSDDNVTFTTEHTFPDITAAGEVIEKYRAKKRYRRMKLTVSGTNPSFGHIEAGIDSGARGKIR
;
A
#
# COMPACT_ATOMS: atom_id res chain seq x y z
N MET A 1 7.91 16.35 -1.90
CA MET A 1 7.06 15.24 -2.38
C MET A 1 7.52 13.95 -1.78
N ALA A 2 6.66 13.29 -1.06
CA ALA A 2 7.04 12.07 -0.39
C ALA A 2 7.00 10.85 -1.31
N PHE A 3 6.08 10.86 -2.27
CA PHE A 3 5.90 9.71 -3.16
C PHE A 3 6.39 10.00 -4.57
N ASP A 4 6.95 9.00 -5.18
CA ASP A 4 7.19 8.94 -6.60
C ASP A 4 5.92 8.37 -7.25
N TYR A 5 5.35 9.06 -8.21
CA TYR A 5 4.13 8.60 -8.85
C TYR A 5 4.25 7.24 -9.49
N HIS A 6 5.46 6.87 -9.91
CA HIS A 6 5.68 5.57 -10.53
C HIS A 6 5.62 4.43 -9.54
N THR A 7 5.67 4.73 -8.25
CA THR A 7 5.64 3.71 -7.20
C THR A 7 4.41 3.81 -6.32
N MET A 8 3.41 4.60 -6.70
CA MET A 8 2.16 4.70 -5.95
C MET A 8 1.19 3.62 -6.35
N PHE A 9 0.74 2.83 -5.38
CA PHE A 9 -0.31 1.83 -5.61
C PHE A 9 -1.69 2.46 -5.47
N PHE A 10 -1.89 3.33 -4.51
CA PHE A 10 -3.17 3.99 -4.26
C PHE A 10 -2.97 5.46 -3.96
N ASP A 11 -3.87 6.25 -4.50
CA ASP A 11 -4.02 7.66 -4.16
C ASP A 11 -5.49 7.98 -4.37
N THR A 12 -6.31 7.67 -3.36
CA THR A 12 -7.77 7.76 -3.52
C THR A 12 -8.25 9.16 -3.26
N THR A 13 -9.20 9.61 -4.07
CA THR A 13 -9.87 10.89 -3.85
C THR A 13 -11.21 10.71 -3.18
N ALA A 14 -11.81 9.51 -3.31
CA ALA A 14 -13.06 9.16 -2.68
C ALA A 14 -12.81 8.32 -1.45
N ALA A 15 -13.76 8.28 -0.53
CA ALA A 15 -13.65 7.46 0.66
C ALA A 15 -13.49 5.99 0.30
N VAL A 16 -12.63 5.30 1.04
CA VAL A 16 -12.42 3.87 0.87
C VAL A 16 -13.35 3.14 1.82
N THR A 17 -14.29 2.39 1.25
CA THR A 17 -15.34 1.71 2.04
C THR A 17 -15.34 0.20 1.82
N SER A 18 -14.55 -0.30 0.89
CA SER A 18 -14.51 -1.73 0.58
C SER A 18 -13.11 -2.13 0.13
N THR A 19 -12.85 -3.43 0.16
CA THR A 19 -11.58 -4.01 -0.26
C THR A 19 -11.27 -3.62 -1.70
N ALA A 20 -10.02 -3.21 -1.93
CA ALA A 20 -9.56 -2.79 -3.25
C ALA A 20 -8.16 -3.34 -3.50
N THR A 21 -7.88 -3.60 -4.77
CA THR A 21 -6.56 -4.07 -5.20
C THR A 21 -6.05 -3.14 -6.29
N SER A 22 -4.82 -2.69 -6.16
CA SER A 22 -4.22 -1.79 -7.14
C SER A 22 -3.87 -2.52 -8.43
N SER A 23 -3.55 -1.75 -9.46
CA SER A 23 -2.92 -2.30 -10.66
C SER A 23 -1.54 -2.84 -10.30
N ALA A 24 -1.09 -3.82 -11.04
CA ALA A 24 0.24 -4.38 -10.85
C ALA A 24 1.29 -3.48 -11.48
N MET A 25 2.45 -3.42 -10.85
CA MET A 25 3.60 -2.71 -11.37
C MET A 25 4.75 -3.69 -11.56
N ASP A 26 5.54 -3.46 -12.61
CA ASP A 26 6.70 -4.27 -12.94
C ASP A 26 7.95 -3.61 -12.34
N PHE A 27 8.58 -4.28 -11.41
CA PHE A 27 9.82 -3.80 -10.78
C PHE A 27 11.06 -4.45 -11.39
N HIS A 28 10.88 -5.25 -12.46
CA HIS A 28 11.97 -5.85 -13.24
C HIS A 28 12.80 -6.89 -12.49
N GLY A 29 12.40 -7.27 -11.29
CA GLY A 29 13.09 -8.28 -10.52
C GLY A 29 12.92 -8.07 -9.03
N PRO A 30 13.63 -8.87 -8.22
CA PRO A 30 13.59 -8.71 -6.77
C PRO A 30 14.30 -7.44 -6.34
N ASP A 31 13.97 -6.95 -5.16
CA ASP A 31 14.64 -5.78 -4.59
C ASP A 31 16.07 -6.14 -4.20
N LEU A 32 16.99 -5.23 -4.48
CA LEU A 32 18.38 -5.37 -4.04
C LEU A 32 18.56 -4.88 -2.60
N ALA A 33 17.63 -4.09 -2.10
CA ALA A 33 17.64 -3.57 -0.75
C ALA A 33 16.22 -3.38 -0.28
N GLU A 34 16.02 -3.17 1.02
CA GLU A 34 14.70 -2.87 1.55
C GLU A 34 14.20 -1.52 1.05
N LEU A 35 12.93 -1.48 0.69
CA LEU A 35 12.24 -0.24 0.31
C LEU A 35 11.25 0.12 1.41
N ALA A 36 11.03 1.42 1.60
CA ALA A 36 10.09 1.90 2.59
C ALA A 36 8.69 1.94 1.98
N TYR A 37 7.80 1.09 2.46
CA TYR A 37 6.40 1.10 2.07
C TYR A 37 5.66 2.01 3.02
N ARG A 38 4.98 3.00 2.46
CA ARG A 38 4.34 4.04 3.23
C ARG A 38 2.85 4.07 2.97
N PHE A 39 2.08 4.18 4.05
CA PHE A 39 0.63 4.24 3.99
C PHE A 39 0.19 5.46 4.78
N VAL A 40 -0.61 6.31 4.16
CA VAL A 40 -1.11 7.53 4.80
C VAL A 40 -2.63 7.52 4.70
N ALA A 41 -3.28 7.66 5.84
CA ALA A 41 -4.72 7.81 5.91
C ALA A 41 -5.02 9.21 6.41
N THR A 42 -5.75 10.01 5.63
CA THR A 42 -6.14 11.35 6.01
C THR A 42 -7.65 11.49 5.95
N GLY A 43 -8.17 12.49 6.64
CA GLY A 43 -9.61 12.71 6.71
C GLY A 43 -10.23 11.91 7.83
N THR A 44 -11.55 11.78 7.78
CA THR A 44 -12.32 11.15 8.85
C THR A 44 -12.40 9.63 8.62
N VAL A 45 -12.07 8.87 9.65
CA VAL A 45 -12.28 7.43 9.69
C VAL A 45 -13.53 7.18 10.50
N SER A 46 -14.49 6.45 9.94
CA SER A 46 -15.78 6.20 10.59
C SER A 46 -16.19 4.74 10.43
N GLY A 47 -17.25 4.38 11.15
CA GLY A 47 -17.75 3.02 11.19
C GLY A 47 -17.45 2.35 12.52
N THR A 48 -17.90 1.11 12.67
CA THR A 48 -17.64 0.31 13.87
C THR A 48 -16.44 -0.60 13.61
N THR A 49 -15.40 -0.45 14.41
CA THR A 49 -14.15 -1.20 14.28
C THR A 49 -13.63 -1.20 12.83
N PRO A 50 -13.48 -0.02 12.20
CA PRO A 50 -12.98 0.03 10.83
C PRO A 50 -11.51 -0.36 10.81
N LYS A 51 -11.13 -1.12 9.78
CA LYS A 51 -9.75 -1.58 9.66
C LYS A 51 -9.39 -1.81 8.20
N ILE A 52 -8.18 -1.40 7.83
CA ILE A 52 -7.58 -1.77 6.55
C ILE A 52 -6.34 -2.60 6.86
N VAL A 53 -6.23 -3.75 6.23
CA VAL A 53 -5.02 -4.58 6.28
C VAL A 53 -4.36 -4.50 4.91
N PRO A 54 -3.24 -3.78 4.79
CA PRO A 54 -2.52 -3.73 3.52
C PRO A 54 -1.69 -5.00 3.35
N THR A 55 -1.76 -5.60 2.16
CA THR A 55 -0.94 -6.75 1.82
C THR A 55 -0.26 -6.52 0.49
N LEU A 56 1.01 -6.92 0.42
CA LEU A 56 1.75 -6.89 -0.83
C LEU A 56 1.55 -8.24 -1.53
N GLU A 57 0.95 -8.21 -2.70
CA GLU A 57 0.78 -9.38 -3.54
C GLU A 57 1.77 -9.32 -4.68
N THR A 58 2.45 -10.42 -4.92
CA THR A 58 3.52 -10.45 -5.91
C THR A 58 3.37 -11.64 -6.84
N SER A 59 4.03 -11.53 -8.01
CA SER A 59 3.95 -12.53 -9.05
C SER A 59 5.22 -12.56 -9.87
N ASP A 60 5.56 -13.72 -10.41
CA ASP A 60 6.65 -13.86 -11.36
C ASP A 60 6.20 -13.66 -12.81
N ASP A 61 4.91 -13.87 -13.08
CA ASP A 61 4.39 -13.89 -14.45
C ASP A 61 3.32 -12.84 -14.73
N ASN A 62 2.98 -12.02 -13.74
CA ASN A 62 1.94 -11.01 -13.82
C ASN A 62 0.55 -11.59 -14.08
N VAL A 63 0.35 -12.83 -13.73
CA VAL A 63 -0.93 -13.53 -13.88
C VAL A 63 -1.41 -14.09 -12.55
N THR A 64 -0.55 -14.87 -11.89
CA THR A 64 -0.88 -15.47 -10.60
C THR A 64 -0.18 -14.71 -9.50
N PHE A 65 -0.96 -14.08 -8.63
CA PHE A 65 -0.45 -13.29 -7.50
C PHE A 65 -0.70 -14.01 -6.19
N THR A 66 0.28 -13.94 -5.31
CA THR A 66 0.16 -14.49 -3.95
C THR A 66 0.58 -13.43 -2.96
N THR A 67 0.05 -13.51 -1.74
CA THR A 67 0.44 -12.59 -0.68
C THR A 67 1.87 -12.88 -0.28
N GLU A 68 2.71 -11.89 -0.38
CA GLU A 68 4.11 -12.00 0.04
C GLU A 68 4.32 -11.42 1.43
N HIS A 69 3.65 -10.31 1.76
CA HIS A 69 3.86 -9.62 3.03
C HIS A 69 2.60 -8.90 3.46
N THR A 70 2.33 -8.90 4.77
CA THR A 70 1.22 -8.19 5.37
C THR A 70 1.76 -7.06 6.23
N PHE A 71 1.28 -5.84 6.00
CA PHE A 71 1.71 -4.65 6.71
C PHE A 71 0.81 -4.39 7.94
N PRO A 72 1.22 -3.50 8.84
CA PRO A 72 0.41 -3.19 10.01
C PRO A 72 -0.98 -2.67 9.66
N ASP A 73 -1.96 -2.97 10.50
CA ASP A 73 -3.34 -2.54 10.31
C ASP A 73 -3.46 -1.02 10.37
N ILE A 74 -4.35 -0.47 9.54
CA ILE A 74 -4.72 0.94 9.59
C ILE A 74 -6.11 1.03 10.20
N THR A 75 -6.21 1.66 11.37
CA THR A 75 -7.50 1.78 12.09
C THR A 75 -7.90 3.22 12.31
N ALA A 76 -7.03 4.16 12.02
CA ALA A 76 -7.29 5.58 12.24
C ALA A 76 -6.45 6.39 11.25
N ALA A 77 -6.73 7.68 11.16
CA ALA A 77 -5.91 8.59 10.35
C ALA A 77 -4.49 8.60 10.90
N GLY A 78 -3.52 8.69 10.00
CA GLY A 78 -2.11 8.71 10.37
C GLY A 78 -1.24 8.11 9.30
N GLU A 79 0.00 7.84 9.65
CA GLU A 79 1.00 7.35 8.72
C GLU A 79 1.65 6.09 9.29
N VAL A 80 1.86 5.11 8.40
CA VAL A 80 2.59 3.88 8.71
C VAL A 80 3.68 3.72 7.66
N ILE A 81 4.90 3.47 8.11
CA ILE A 81 6.02 3.17 7.23
C ILE A 81 6.64 1.87 7.69
N GLU A 82 6.82 0.94 6.76
CA GLU A 82 7.50 -0.31 7.05
C GLU A 82 8.42 -0.66 5.90
N LYS A 83 9.66 -1.02 6.23
CA LYS A 83 10.62 -1.44 5.23
C LYS A 83 10.43 -2.91 4.92
N TYR A 84 10.52 -3.24 3.64
CA TYR A 84 10.38 -4.61 3.21
C TYR A 84 11.17 -4.83 1.93
N ARG A 85 11.73 -6.01 1.77
CA ARG A 85 12.51 -6.41 0.60
C ARG A 85 11.70 -7.43 -0.18
N ALA A 86 11.07 -7.00 -1.25
CA ALA A 86 10.22 -7.88 -2.05
C ALA A 86 11.06 -8.78 -2.96
N LYS A 87 10.54 -9.97 -3.23
CA LYS A 87 11.31 -11.03 -3.89
C LYS A 87 10.91 -11.23 -5.34
N LYS A 88 9.72 -10.76 -5.73
CA LYS A 88 9.22 -11.02 -7.06
C LYS A 88 9.06 -9.75 -7.86
N ARG A 89 8.98 -9.89 -9.16
CA ARG A 89 9.06 -8.79 -10.10
C ARG A 89 7.78 -7.97 -10.18
N TYR A 90 6.62 -8.62 -10.26
CA TYR A 90 5.34 -7.92 -10.40
C TYR A 90 4.69 -7.78 -9.04
N ARG A 91 4.21 -6.58 -8.72
CA ARG A 91 3.69 -6.27 -7.38
C ARG A 91 2.45 -5.43 -7.47
N ARG A 92 1.51 -5.74 -6.59
CA ARG A 92 0.32 -4.92 -6.41
C ARG A 92 -0.01 -4.87 -4.93
N MET A 93 -0.75 -3.85 -4.53
CA MET A 93 -1.14 -3.68 -3.14
C MET A 93 -2.63 -3.97 -3.01
N LYS A 94 -2.98 -4.76 -1.99
CA LYS A 94 -4.37 -5.03 -1.67
C LYS A 94 -4.69 -4.41 -0.32
N LEU A 95 -5.76 -3.62 -0.27
CA LEU A 95 -6.26 -3.04 0.97
C LEU A 95 -7.52 -3.80 1.35
N THR A 96 -7.43 -4.65 2.36
CA THR A 96 -8.57 -5.43 2.82
C THR A 96 -9.30 -4.63 3.89
N VAL A 97 -10.53 -4.23 3.59
CA VAL A 97 -11.34 -3.38 4.46
C VAL A 97 -12.32 -4.23 5.23
N SER A 98 -12.39 -4.03 6.54
CA SER A 98 -13.32 -4.75 7.41
C SER A 98 -13.93 -3.79 8.42
N GLY A 99 -14.93 -4.31 9.16
CA GLY A 99 -15.70 -3.52 10.12
C GLY A 99 -17.14 -3.35 9.64
N THR A 100 -17.94 -2.63 10.45
CA THR A 100 -19.32 -2.34 10.09
C THR A 100 -19.41 -0.92 9.56
N ASN A 101 -19.85 -0.78 8.30
CA ASN A 101 -19.93 0.50 7.60
C ASN A 101 -18.60 1.27 7.69
N PRO A 102 -17.48 0.63 7.36
CA PRO A 102 -16.17 1.30 7.46
C PRO A 102 -16.03 2.35 6.38
N SER A 103 -15.38 3.46 6.71
CA SER A 103 -15.09 4.51 5.73
C SER A 103 -13.79 5.20 6.11
N PHE A 104 -12.86 5.25 5.16
CA PHE A 104 -11.59 5.95 5.31
C PHE A 104 -11.56 7.07 4.29
N GLY A 105 -11.21 8.29 4.73
CA GLY A 105 -11.37 9.48 3.90
C GLY A 105 -10.49 9.49 2.67
N HIS A 106 -9.19 9.34 2.84
CA HIS A 106 -8.23 9.38 1.75
C HIS A 106 -7.07 8.47 2.10
N ILE A 107 -6.73 7.57 1.18
CA ILE A 107 -5.63 6.62 1.39
C ILE A 107 -4.59 6.82 0.30
N GLU A 108 -3.34 7.02 0.73
CA GLU A 108 -2.17 6.95 -0.14
C GLU A 108 -1.34 5.76 0.28
N ALA A 109 -0.97 4.94 -0.67
CA ALA A 109 -0.13 3.78 -0.40
C ALA A 109 0.89 3.64 -1.52
N GLY A 110 2.15 3.57 -1.15
CA GLY A 110 3.21 3.47 -2.13
C GLY A 110 4.55 3.25 -1.50
N ILE A 111 5.57 3.34 -2.32
CA ILE A 111 6.95 3.25 -1.88
C ILE A 111 7.46 4.67 -1.69
N ASP A 112 7.93 4.96 -0.49
CA ASP A 112 8.41 6.30 -0.16
C ASP A 112 9.77 6.54 -0.78
N SER A 113 9.76 7.15 -1.95
CA SER A 113 10.99 7.49 -2.64
C SER A 113 11.75 8.60 -1.94
N GLY A 114 11.10 9.33 -1.05
CA GLY A 114 11.76 10.36 -0.28
C GLY A 114 12.87 9.81 0.60
N ALA A 115 12.73 8.58 1.08
CA ALA A 115 13.74 7.96 1.93
C ALA A 115 15.07 7.81 1.20
N ARG A 116 15.03 7.54 -0.09
CA ARG A 116 16.24 7.43 -0.90
C ARG A 116 16.34 8.57 -1.89
N GLY A 117 15.35 9.40 -1.94
CA GLY A 117 15.39 10.58 -2.78
C GLY A 117 16.52 11.51 -2.43
N LYS A 118 17.01 11.40 -1.23
CA LYS A 118 18.19 12.15 -0.79
C LYS A 118 19.44 11.77 -1.54
N ILE A 119 19.40 10.65 -2.20
CA ILE A 119 20.54 10.15 -2.95
C ILE A 119 20.71 10.87 -4.27
N ARG A 120 19.66 11.47 -4.75
CA ARG A 120 19.71 12.21 -6.01
C ARG A 120 20.73 13.28 -5.99
#